data_037d79ff328b23f896ef850829fd3e9e
#
_entry.id   037d79ff328b23f896ef850829fd3e9e
#
_cell.length_a   1.000
_cell.length_b   1.000
_cell.length_c   1.000
_cell.angle_alpha   90.00
_cell.angle_beta   90.00
_cell.angle_gamma   90.00
#
_symmetry.space_group_name_H-M   'P 1'
#
loop_
_entity.id
_entity.type
_entity.pdbx_description
1 polymer ?
#
loop_
_entity_poly.entity_id
_entity_poly.type
_entity_poly.pdbx_seq_one_letter_code
_entity_poly.pdbx_strand_id
1 'polypeptide(L)'
;MKDASGSKIKVKDKGNGKFTFTMPASKVTVSAEFAEIKAMDFVDVPSSAYYYDAVKWAAKESITGGIGGGLFGPDQPCTRAHIVTFLWRAAGSPEPKSTVSFADVPADSYYAKAVAWAVENGITLGTGDGTFSPDATCTRAQSVTFLYRALGTAPSTANGFTDVATDAFYADAVAWAVENGVTNGTTDSTFSPDNGCTRAQIVTFLFRAYQGK
;
A
#
# COMPACT_ATOMS: atom_id res chain seq x y z
N MET A 1 -20.83 -7.26 29.79
CA MET A 1 -20.61 -7.77 31.15
C MET A 1 -21.94 -7.79 31.90
N LYS A 2 -22.23 -8.83 32.64
CA LYS A 2 -23.47 -8.97 33.43
C LYS A 2 -23.11 -9.40 34.86
N ASP A 3 -23.92 -9.00 35.82
CA ASP A 3 -23.85 -9.49 37.20
C ASP A 3 -24.57 -10.83 37.40
N ALA A 4 -24.57 -11.36 38.63
CA ALA A 4 -25.22 -12.65 38.92
C ALA A 4 -26.75 -12.63 38.72
N SER A 5 -27.39 -11.47 38.68
CA SER A 5 -28.81 -11.29 38.34
C SER A 5 -29.11 -11.16 36.86
N GLY A 6 -28.09 -11.13 36.03
CA GLY A 6 -28.20 -10.90 34.58
C GLY A 6 -28.25 -9.43 34.16
N SER A 7 -28.14 -8.51 35.10
CA SER A 7 -28.18 -7.07 34.86
C SER A 7 -26.89 -6.61 34.17
N LYS A 8 -27.02 -5.72 33.15
CA LYS A 8 -25.85 -5.16 32.45
C LYS A 8 -25.02 -4.25 33.35
N ILE A 9 -23.73 -4.52 33.45
CA ILE A 9 -22.76 -3.65 34.12
C ILE A 9 -22.21 -2.67 33.11
N LYS A 10 -22.20 -1.39 33.43
CA LYS A 10 -21.65 -0.32 32.57
C LYS A 10 -20.13 -0.41 32.55
N VAL A 11 -19.57 -0.62 31.39
CA VAL A 11 -18.12 -0.65 31.16
C VAL A 11 -17.71 0.66 30.51
N LYS A 12 -16.61 1.27 30.96
CA LYS A 12 -16.03 2.49 30.41
C LYS A 12 -14.74 2.13 29.68
N ASP A 13 -14.69 2.39 28.40
CA ASP A 13 -13.47 2.27 27.60
C ASP A 13 -12.50 3.40 27.95
N LYS A 14 -11.24 3.06 28.18
CA LYS A 14 -10.15 3.99 28.52
C LYS A 14 -9.12 4.10 27.38
N GLY A 15 -9.37 3.43 26.24
CA GLY A 15 -8.43 3.31 25.15
C GLY A 15 -7.32 2.28 25.44
N ASN A 16 -6.55 1.96 24.39
CA ASN A 16 -5.43 1.00 24.44
C ASN A 16 -5.79 -0.40 25.02
N GLY A 17 -7.02 -0.87 24.74
CA GLY A 17 -7.50 -2.15 25.23
C GLY A 17 -7.82 -2.20 26.74
N LYS A 18 -7.85 -1.06 27.43
CA LYS A 18 -8.15 -0.96 28.85
C LYS A 18 -9.60 -0.57 29.08
N PHE A 19 -10.30 -1.38 29.87
CA PHE A 19 -11.69 -1.15 30.27
C PHE A 19 -11.81 -1.08 31.76
N THR A 20 -12.67 -0.22 32.28
CA THR A 20 -12.97 -0.10 33.69
C THR A 20 -14.45 -0.22 33.97
N PHE A 21 -14.80 -0.82 35.08
CA PHE A 21 -16.18 -0.91 35.57
C PHE A 21 -16.18 -0.86 37.12
N THR A 22 -17.32 -0.53 37.71
CA THR A 22 -17.49 -0.59 39.14
C THR A 22 -17.95 -2.00 39.50
N MET A 23 -17.19 -2.68 40.40
CA MET A 23 -17.57 -4.01 40.90
C MET A 23 -18.83 -3.89 41.73
N PRO A 24 -19.91 -4.61 41.41
CA PRO A 24 -21.05 -4.76 42.29
C PRO A 24 -20.71 -5.69 43.48
N ALA A 25 -21.53 -5.69 44.50
CA ALA A 25 -21.37 -6.58 45.67
C ALA A 25 -21.68 -8.07 45.39
N SER A 26 -21.83 -8.44 44.11
CA SER A 26 -22.17 -9.79 43.67
C SER A 26 -21.12 -10.33 42.67
N LYS A 27 -21.13 -11.65 42.46
CA LYS A 27 -20.25 -12.31 41.48
C LYS A 27 -20.47 -11.73 40.09
N VAL A 28 -19.39 -11.36 39.42
CA VAL A 28 -19.40 -10.87 38.03
C VAL A 28 -18.74 -11.88 37.15
N THR A 29 -19.37 -12.20 36.02
CA THR A 29 -18.78 -12.99 34.94
C THR A 29 -18.35 -12.02 33.81
N VAL A 30 -17.06 -12.02 33.51
CA VAL A 30 -16.50 -11.30 32.37
C VAL A 30 -16.32 -12.29 31.24
N SER A 31 -17.03 -12.08 30.13
CA SER A 31 -16.75 -12.75 28.87
C SER A 31 -16.33 -11.69 27.86
N ALA A 32 -15.18 -11.86 27.20
CA ALA A 32 -14.77 -11.08 26.05
C ALA A 32 -14.97 -11.98 24.82
N GLU A 33 -15.84 -11.59 23.92
CA GLU A 33 -15.86 -12.14 22.57
C GLU A 33 -14.92 -11.26 21.74
N PHE A 34 -13.81 -11.84 21.34
CA PHE A 34 -12.96 -11.23 20.33
C PHE A 34 -13.59 -11.58 18.99
N ALA A 35 -14.33 -10.64 18.39
CA ALA A 35 -14.53 -10.70 16.96
C ALA A 35 -13.14 -10.55 16.34
N GLU A 36 -12.70 -11.50 15.48
CA GLU A 36 -11.65 -11.20 14.53
C GLU A 36 -12.08 -9.89 13.86
N ILE A 37 -11.30 -8.82 14.07
CA ILE A 37 -11.35 -7.69 13.15
C ILE A 37 -10.97 -8.35 11.82
N LYS A 38 -11.98 -8.64 11.01
CA LYS A 38 -11.73 -9.04 9.62
C LYS A 38 -10.77 -7.96 9.13
N ALA A 39 -9.58 -8.38 8.70
CA ALA A 39 -8.46 -7.51 8.34
C ALA A 39 -8.75 -6.52 7.19
N MET A 40 -9.94 -5.96 7.10
CA MET A 40 -10.53 -5.33 5.94
C MET A 40 -11.35 -4.07 6.23
N ASP A 41 -11.55 -3.68 7.48
CA ASP A 41 -12.36 -2.51 7.79
C ASP A 41 -11.47 -1.39 8.34
N PHE A 42 -10.77 -0.71 7.44
CA PHE A 42 -10.17 0.57 7.75
C PHE A 42 -11.27 1.62 7.83
N VAL A 43 -11.34 2.31 8.96
CA VAL A 43 -12.44 3.29 9.25
C VAL A 43 -12.40 4.53 8.35
N ASP A 44 -11.26 4.80 7.72
CA ASP A 44 -11.01 5.89 6.79
C ASP A 44 -11.15 5.47 5.30
N VAL A 45 -11.71 4.28 5.04
CA VAL A 45 -11.94 3.75 3.68
C VAL A 45 -13.43 3.52 3.47
N PRO A 46 -14.18 4.55 3.05
CA PRO A 46 -15.62 4.42 2.81
C PRO A 46 -15.89 3.49 1.62
N SER A 47 -16.95 2.70 1.71
CA SER A 47 -17.31 1.72 0.66
C SER A 47 -17.64 2.35 -0.71
N SER A 48 -17.90 3.65 -0.75
CA SER A 48 -18.12 4.41 -1.98
C SER A 48 -16.85 4.96 -2.62
N ALA A 49 -15.69 4.80 -1.97
CA ALA A 49 -14.43 5.31 -2.50
C ALA A 49 -13.97 4.48 -3.71
N TYR A 50 -13.39 5.14 -4.72
CA TYR A 50 -12.87 4.48 -5.94
C TYR A 50 -11.78 3.44 -5.64
N TYR A 51 -11.11 3.58 -4.51
CA TYR A 51 -10.04 2.70 -4.05
C TYR A 51 -10.50 1.60 -3.08
N TYR A 52 -11.78 1.53 -2.75
CA TYR A 52 -12.31 0.61 -1.74
C TYR A 52 -11.92 -0.85 -2.01
N ASP A 53 -12.22 -1.35 -3.20
CA ASP A 53 -11.92 -2.74 -3.57
C ASP A 53 -10.42 -3.02 -3.64
N ALA A 54 -9.63 -2.04 -4.08
CA ALA A 54 -8.18 -2.14 -4.13
C ALA A 54 -7.56 -2.24 -2.72
N VAL A 55 -8.02 -1.42 -1.78
CA VAL A 55 -7.57 -1.47 -0.38
C VAL A 55 -8.00 -2.77 0.28
N LYS A 56 -9.23 -3.21 0.02
CA LYS A 56 -9.76 -4.48 0.52
C LYS A 56 -8.94 -5.67 0.03
N TRP A 57 -8.61 -5.69 -1.26
CA TRP A 57 -7.74 -6.69 -1.84
C TRP A 57 -6.35 -6.65 -1.20
N ALA A 58 -5.71 -5.48 -1.10
CA ALA A 58 -4.39 -5.34 -0.56
C ALA A 58 -4.30 -5.75 0.93
N ALA A 59 -5.36 -5.50 1.71
CA ALA A 59 -5.45 -5.98 3.09
C ALA A 59 -5.61 -7.50 3.16
N LYS A 60 -6.49 -8.08 2.33
CA LYS A 60 -6.72 -9.52 2.26
C LYS A 60 -5.46 -10.29 1.88
N GLU A 61 -4.71 -9.79 0.89
CA GLU A 61 -3.48 -10.41 0.42
C GLU A 61 -2.26 -10.03 1.31
N SER A 62 -2.48 -9.39 2.45
CA SER A 62 -1.42 -8.97 3.39
C SER A 62 -0.38 -8.01 2.78
N ILE A 63 -0.74 -7.31 1.71
CA ILE A 63 0.11 -6.31 1.06
C ILE A 63 0.24 -5.08 1.96
N THR A 64 -0.84 -4.69 2.64
CA THR A 64 -0.84 -3.60 3.61
C THR A 64 -1.58 -3.95 4.89
N GLY A 65 -1.06 -3.50 6.03
CA GLY A 65 -1.74 -3.50 7.33
C GLY A 65 -2.23 -2.10 7.73
N GLY A 66 -2.25 -1.15 6.79
CA GLY A 66 -2.57 0.25 7.09
C GLY A 66 -1.42 1.00 7.73
N ILE A 67 -1.77 2.07 8.45
CA ILE A 67 -0.82 2.97 9.16
C ILE A 67 -0.95 2.88 10.69
N GLY A 68 -1.75 1.92 11.18
CA GLY A 68 -2.08 1.75 12.59
C GLY A 68 -3.42 2.37 12.97
N GLY A 69 -3.92 2.03 14.17
CA GLY A 69 -5.17 2.57 14.67
C GLY A 69 -6.43 2.23 13.86
N GLY A 70 -6.39 1.20 13.01
CA GLY A 70 -7.51 0.87 12.11
C GLY A 70 -7.63 1.81 10.90
N LEU A 71 -6.55 2.53 10.56
CA LEU A 71 -6.50 3.48 9.45
C LEU A 71 -5.64 2.93 8.29
N PHE A 72 -6.08 3.19 7.07
CA PHE A 72 -5.31 2.95 5.86
C PHE A 72 -4.45 4.17 5.46
N GLY A 73 -4.93 5.39 5.71
CA GLY A 73 -4.30 6.64 5.29
C GLY A 73 -4.38 6.89 3.78
N PRO A 74 -5.58 6.89 3.15
CA PRO A 74 -5.72 6.92 1.69
C PRO A 74 -5.05 8.13 1.04
N ASP A 75 -5.15 9.29 1.66
CA ASP A 75 -4.64 10.56 1.13
C ASP A 75 -3.17 10.85 1.50
N GLN A 76 -2.57 10.00 2.34
CA GLN A 76 -1.16 10.17 2.69
C GLN A 76 -0.26 9.92 1.47
N PRO A 77 0.85 10.68 1.34
CA PRO A 77 1.86 10.43 0.32
C PRO A 77 2.38 8.99 0.42
N CYS A 78 2.48 8.31 -0.71
CA CYS A 78 3.10 7.00 -0.78
C CYS A 78 4.59 7.16 -1.11
N THR A 79 5.46 6.71 -0.21
CA THR A 79 6.90 6.82 -0.41
C THR A 79 7.42 5.71 -1.32
N ARG A 80 8.67 5.87 -1.79
CA ARG A 80 9.36 4.86 -2.60
C ARG A 80 9.54 3.55 -1.82
N ALA A 81 9.80 3.62 -0.51
CA ALA A 81 9.83 2.43 0.35
C ALA A 81 8.47 1.73 0.43
N HIS A 82 7.38 2.50 0.49
CA HIS A 82 6.03 1.92 0.53
C HIS A 82 5.71 1.13 -0.75
N ILE A 83 5.93 1.72 -1.94
CA ILE A 83 5.57 1.04 -3.19
C ILE A 83 6.38 -0.23 -3.44
N VAL A 84 7.70 -0.22 -3.19
CA VAL A 84 8.50 -1.45 -3.37
C VAL A 84 8.12 -2.52 -2.35
N THR A 85 7.72 -2.11 -1.12
CA THR A 85 7.22 -3.06 -0.12
C THR A 85 5.90 -3.66 -0.53
N PHE A 86 4.98 -2.88 -1.10
CA PHE A 86 3.71 -3.39 -1.61
C PHE A 86 3.91 -4.36 -2.77
N LEU A 87 4.78 -4.02 -3.72
CA LEU A 87 5.14 -4.90 -4.84
C LEU A 87 5.75 -6.22 -4.36
N TRP A 88 6.72 -6.15 -3.46
CA TRP A 88 7.38 -7.32 -2.89
C TRP A 88 6.39 -8.24 -2.17
N ARG A 89 5.48 -7.67 -1.36
CA ARG A 89 4.43 -8.43 -0.68
C ARG A 89 3.44 -9.05 -1.66
N ALA A 90 3.03 -8.29 -2.69
CA ALA A 90 2.16 -8.81 -3.74
C ALA A 90 2.79 -9.96 -4.53
N ALA A 91 4.13 -9.99 -4.61
CA ALA A 91 4.91 -11.09 -5.18
C ALA A 91 5.09 -12.29 -4.22
N GLY A 92 4.47 -12.26 -3.03
CA GLY A 92 4.58 -13.34 -2.02
C GLY A 92 5.78 -13.19 -1.08
N SER A 93 6.36 -12.00 -0.97
CA SER A 93 7.51 -11.69 -0.09
C SER A 93 8.72 -12.62 -0.28
N PRO A 94 9.19 -12.84 -1.51
CA PRO A 94 10.33 -13.75 -1.75
C PRO A 94 11.59 -13.25 -1.05
N GLU A 95 12.33 -14.16 -0.44
CA GLU A 95 13.58 -13.82 0.23
C GLU A 95 14.62 -13.38 -0.80
N PRO A 96 15.21 -12.17 -0.69
CA PRO A 96 16.24 -11.71 -1.59
C PRO A 96 17.53 -12.53 -1.42
N LYS A 97 18.27 -12.74 -2.49
CA LYS A 97 19.53 -13.53 -2.50
C LYS A 97 20.72 -12.72 -2.00
N SER A 98 20.63 -11.41 -2.05
CA SER A 98 21.68 -10.47 -1.66
C SER A 98 21.14 -9.39 -0.73
N THR A 99 22.05 -8.75 0.00
CA THR A 99 21.74 -7.53 0.75
C THR A 99 21.92 -6.31 -0.15
N VAL A 100 21.11 -5.28 0.10
CA VAL A 100 21.22 -4.00 -0.60
C VAL A 100 22.36 -3.15 -0.02
N SER A 101 23.05 -2.43 -0.90
CA SER A 101 24.16 -1.52 -0.53
C SER A 101 23.81 -0.05 -0.74
N PHE A 102 22.57 0.36 -0.54
CA PHE A 102 22.24 1.79 -0.52
C PHE A 102 22.54 2.38 0.85
N ALA A 103 23.23 3.52 0.86
CA ALA A 103 23.67 4.18 2.10
C ALA A 103 22.50 4.64 3.01
N ASP A 104 21.34 4.87 2.40
CA ASP A 104 20.10 5.34 3.04
C ASP A 104 19.07 4.22 3.29
N VAL A 105 19.48 2.95 3.19
CA VAL A 105 18.64 1.78 3.47
C VAL A 105 19.23 0.99 4.64
N PRO A 106 18.82 1.28 5.89
CA PRO A 106 19.27 0.49 7.04
C PRO A 106 18.86 -0.99 6.90
N ALA A 107 19.77 -1.90 7.24
CA ALA A 107 19.55 -3.33 7.08
C ALA A 107 18.39 -3.89 7.91
N ASP A 108 18.04 -3.22 9.01
CA ASP A 108 16.94 -3.55 9.92
C ASP A 108 15.62 -2.81 9.58
N SER A 109 15.61 -1.99 8.53
CA SER A 109 14.38 -1.31 8.09
C SER A 109 13.36 -2.31 7.54
N TYR A 110 12.05 -2.02 7.74
CA TYR A 110 10.95 -2.88 7.27
C TYR A 110 10.95 -3.09 5.74
N TYR A 111 11.60 -2.20 5.01
CA TYR A 111 11.67 -2.21 3.55
C TYR A 111 13.00 -2.76 3.00
N ALA A 112 13.98 -3.08 3.83
CA ALA A 112 15.31 -3.51 3.35
C ALA A 112 15.24 -4.71 2.41
N LYS A 113 14.49 -5.75 2.77
CA LYS A 113 14.28 -6.94 1.92
C LYS A 113 13.53 -6.61 0.63
N ALA A 114 12.52 -5.75 0.70
CA ALA A 114 11.76 -5.34 -0.47
C ALA A 114 12.63 -4.54 -1.46
N VAL A 115 13.51 -3.67 -0.95
CA VAL A 115 14.45 -2.92 -1.79
C VAL A 115 15.48 -3.86 -2.41
N ALA A 116 16.05 -4.80 -1.64
CA ALA A 116 16.97 -5.81 -2.16
C ALA A 116 16.34 -6.62 -3.30
N TRP A 117 15.12 -7.14 -3.07
CA TRP A 117 14.35 -7.85 -4.09
C TRP A 117 14.09 -7.00 -5.33
N ALA A 118 13.75 -5.72 -5.16
CA ALA A 118 13.48 -4.83 -6.28
C ALA A 118 14.73 -4.55 -7.12
N VAL A 119 15.91 -4.47 -6.50
CA VAL A 119 17.19 -4.36 -7.21
C VAL A 119 17.50 -5.64 -7.98
N GLU A 120 17.42 -6.81 -7.34
CA GLU A 120 17.66 -8.10 -7.97
C GLU A 120 16.80 -8.37 -9.19
N ASN A 121 15.57 -7.88 -9.18
CA ASN A 121 14.61 -8.05 -10.27
C ASN A 121 14.61 -6.87 -11.26
N GLY A 122 15.59 -5.96 -11.18
CA GLY A 122 15.72 -4.84 -12.11
C GLY A 122 14.61 -3.79 -12.01
N ILE A 123 13.81 -3.82 -10.94
CA ILE A 123 12.69 -2.90 -10.73
C ILE A 123 13.22 -1.50 -10.40
N THR A 124 14.32 -1.42 -9.66
CA THR A 124 14.98 -0.15 -9.31
C THR A 124 16.50 -0.29 -9.31
N LEU A 125 17.17 0.82 -9.64
CA LEU A 125 18.62 1.01 -9.50
C LEU A 125 18.94 2.09 -8.47
N GLY A 126 17.94 2.58 -7.71
CA GLY A 126 18.06 3.71 -6.81
C GLY A 126 17.72 5.04 -7.48
N THR A 127 18.20 6.13 -6.88
CA THR A 127 18.01 7.52 -7.36
C THR A 127 19.31 8.20 -7.78
N GLY A 128 20.41 7.48 -7.72
CA GLY A 128 21.77 7.95 -7.97
C GLY A 128 22.61 7.99 -6.70
N ASP A 129 23.94 8.18 -6.87
CA ASP A 129 24.92 8.35 -5.78
C ASP A 129 24.84 7.30 -4.66
N GLY A 130 24.48 6.05 -5.01
CA GLY A 130 24.37 4.96 -4.04
C GLY A 130 23.22 5.10 -3.06
N THR A 131 22.14 5.84 -3.42
CA THR A 131 20.94 6.04 -2.62
C THR A 131 19.69 5.47 -3.25
N PHE A 132 18.72 5.10 -2.43
CA PHE A 132 17.38 4.64 -2.82
C PHE A 132 16.32 5.72 -2.63
N SER A 133 16.53 6.64 -1.70
CA SER A 133 15.59 7.69 -1.27
C SER A 133 14.27 7.11 -0.75
N PRO A 134 14.29 6.29 0.32
CA PRO A 134 13.12 5.52 0.79
C PRO A 134 11.93 6.40 1.17
N ASP A 135 12.19 7.57 1.76
CA ASP A 135 11.16 8.47 2.28
C ASP A 135 10.64 9.47 1.23
N ALA A 136 11.28 9.55 0.06
CA ALA A 136 10.82 10.41 -1.01
C ALA A 136 9.44 9.96 -1.51
N THR A 137 8.51 10.90 -1.68
CA THR A 137 7.21 10.61 -2.28
C THR A 137 7.40 10.06 -3.69
N CYS A 138 6.78 8.92 -3.97
CA CYS A 138 6.85 8.30 -5.29
C CYS A 138 5.99 9.09 -6.27
N THR A 139 6.58 9.52 -7.39
CA THR A 139 5.83 10.20 -8.46
C THR A 139 5.00 9.19 -9.26
N ARG A 140 4.04 9.71 -10.03
CA ARG A 140 3.22 8.87 -10.91
C ARG A 140 4.07 8.15 -11.96
N ALA A 141 5.06 8.83 -12.56
CA ALA A 141 6.01 8.23 -13.48
C ALA A 141 6.81 7.10 -12.84
N GLN A 142 7.34 7.32 -11.65
CA GLN A 142 8.07 6.30 -10.89
C GLN A 142 7.16 5.11 -10.53
N SER A 143 5.92 5.39 -10.15
CA SER A 143 4.97 4.36 -9.73
C SER A 143 4.66 3.38 -10.86
N VAL A 144 4.30 3.88 -12.04
CA VAL A 144 4.04 3.00 -13.20
C VAL A 144 5.31 2.33 -13.70
N THR A 145 6.48 2.98 -13.56
CA THR A 145 7.77 2.37 -13.92
C THR A 145 8.11 1.17 -13.03
N PHE A 146 7.88 1.26 -11.72
CA PHE A 146 8.06 0.14 -10.82
C PHE A 146 7.11 -1.03 -11.14
N LEU A 147 5.85 -0.72 -11.42
CA LEU A 147 4.85 -1.72 -11.81
C LEU A 147 5.22 -2.38 -13.14
N TYR A 148 5.56 -1.59 -14.15
CA TYR A 148 5.97 -2.06 -15.47
C TYR A 148 7.19 -2.99 -15.40
N ARG A 149 8.22 -2.59 -14.67
CA ARG A 149 9.44 -3.41 -14.50
C ARG A 149 9.19 -4.71 -13.73
N ALA A 150 8.23 -4.70 -12.80
CA ALA A 150 7.87 -5.88 -12.03
C ALA A 150 6.95 -6.85 -12.77
N LEU A 151 6.03 -6.35 -13.59
CA LEU A 151 4.88 -7.10 -14.08
C LEU A 151 4.67 -6.99 -15.58
N GLY A 152 5.24 -5.95 -16.21
CA GLY A 152 4.90 -5.55 -17.56
C GLY A 152 5.61 -6.36 -18.64
N THR A 153 5.05 -6.23 -19.82
CA THR A 153 5.65 -6.59 -21.11
C THR A 153 5.71 -5.34 -21.97
N ALA A 154 6.54 -5.33 -22.98
CA ALA A 154 6.65 -4.18 -23.88
C ALA A 154 5.26 -3.80 -24.43
N PRO A 155 4.88 -2.50 -24.37
CA PRO A 155 3.59 -2.04 -24.87
C PRO A 155 3.51 -2.18 -26.39
N SER A 156 2.31 -2.38 -26.92
CA SER A 156 2.07 -2.48 -28.36
C SER A 156 1.90 -1.12 -29.03
N THR A 157 1.54 -0.11 -28.27
CA THR A 157 1.28 1.26 -28.75
C THR A 157 2.00 2.29 -27.88
N ALA A 158 2.35 3.44 -28.47
CA ALA A 158 2.83 4.57 -27.69
C ALA A 158 1.71 5.19 -26.85
N ASN A 159 2.07 5.85 -25.74
CA ASN A 159 1.10 6.63 -24.98
C ASN A 159 0.63 7.86 -25.79
N GLY A 160 -0.59 8.33 -25.50
CA GLY A 160 -1.19 9.49 -26.19
C GLY A 160 -1.14 10.78 -25.35
N PHE A 161 -0.40 10.83 -24.25
CA PHE A 161 -0.36 12.00 -23.37
C PHE A 161 0.62 13.07 -23.86
N THR A 162 0.19 14.32 -23.82
CA THR A 162 0.97 15.48 -24.30
C THR A 162 2.11 15.86 -23.37
N ASP A 163 2.04 15.44 -22.12
CA ASP A 163 3.04 15.69 -21.07
C ASP A 163 3.98 14.49 -20.82
N VAL A 164 4.00 13.52 -21.72
CA VAL A 164 4.89 12.36 -21.67
C VAL A 164 5.74 12.35 -22.96
N ALA A 165 6.97 12.82 -22.84
CA ALA A 165 7.91 12.79 -23.95
C ALA A 165 8.20 11.33 -24.37
N THR A 166 8.34 11.09 -25.67
CA THR A 166 8.54 9.74 -26.23
C THR A 166 9.87 9.10 -25.82
N ASP A 167 10.86 9.92 -25.47
CA ASP A 167 12.18 9.51 -24.99
C ASP A 167 12.31 9.52 -23.47
N ALA A 168 11.23 9.81 -22.73
CA ALA A 168 11.23 9.77 -21.28
C ALA A 168 11.44 8.32 -20.78
N PHE A 169 12.23 8.13 -19.71
CA PHE A 169 12.52 6.81 -19.14
C PHE A 169 11.28 6.02 -18.72
N TYR A 170 10.15 6.70 -18.57
CA TYR A 170 8.86 6.15 -18.18
C TYR A 170 7.86 6.04 -19.33
N ALA A 171 8.24 6.41 -20.58
CA ALA A 171 7.30 6.45 -21.69
C ALA A 171 6.63 5.10 -21.95
N ASP A 172 7.42 4.02 -22.02
CA ASP A 172 6.91 2.65 -22.19
C ASP A 172 6.08 2.20 -20.98
N ALA A 173 6.48 2.59 -19.79
CA ALA A 173 5.74 2.24 -18.57
C ALA A 173 4.35 2.91 -18.54
N VAL A 174 4.25 4.16 -18.99
CA VAL A 174 2.97 4.87 -19.13
C VAL A 174 2.11 4.20 -20.21
N ALA A 175 2.69 3.90 -21.37
CA ALA A 175 1.99 3.21 -22.45
C ALA A 175 1.43 1.85 -21.99
N TRP A 176 2.27 1.04 -21.34
CA TRP A 176 1.86 -0.22 -20.74
C TRP A 176 0.75 -0.05 -19.70
N ALA A 177 0.86 0.95 -18.84
CA ALA A 177 -0.12 1.19 -17.78
C ALA A 177 -1.50 1.57 -18.33
N VAL A 178 -1.54 2.30 -19.45
CA VAL A 178 -2.80 2.61 -20.18
C VAL A 178 -3.35 1.37 -20.84
N GLU A 179 -2.53 0.65 -21.61
CA GLU A 179 -2.93 -0.54 -22.37
C GLU A 179 -3.50 -1.64 -21.44
N ASN A 180 -2.98 -1.75 -20.22
CA ASN A 180 -3.42 -2.73 -19.22
C ASN A 180 -4.47 -2.18 -18.23
N GLY A 181 -5.03 -1.00 -18.47
CA GLY A 181 -6.09 -0.41 -17.65
C GLY A 181 -5.63 -0.03 -16.23
N VAL A 182 -4.33 0.08 -15.98
CA VAL A 182 -3.78 0.49 -14.68
C VAL A 182 -4.13 1.95 -14.40
N THR A 183 -4.06 2.79 -15.43
CA THR A 183 -4.42 4.21 -15.35
C THR A 183 -4.92 4.73 -16.69
N ASN A 184 -5.76 5.77 -16.66
CA ASN A 184 -6.23 6.52 -17.83
C ASN A 184 -5.67 7.96 -17.86
N GLY A 185 -4.61 8.24 -17.09
CA GLY A 185 -4.10 9.60 -16.94
C GLY A 185 -4.76 10.36 -15.78
N THR A 186 -4.53 11.66 -15.75
CA THR A 186 -5.20 12.62 -14.85
C THR A 186 -6.28 13.41 -15.58
N THR A 187 -6.13 13.53 -16.90
CA THR A 187 -7.14 14.00 -17.85
C THR A 187 -7.05 13.13 -19.11
N ASP A 188 -7.90 13.38 -20.11
CA ASP A 188 -7.87 12.66 -21.38
C ASP A 188 -6.55 12.87 -22.16
N SER A 189 -5.82 13.94 -21.88
CA SER A 189 -4.59 14.31 -22.60
C SER A 189 -3.35 14.43 -21.72
N THR A 190 -3.44 14.27 -20.40
CA THR A 190 -2.31 14.40 -19.48
C THR A 190 -2.18 13.22 -18.52
N PHE A 191 -0.93 12.81 -18.29
CA PHE A 191 -0.58 11.78 -17.32
C PHE A 191 -0.17 12.36 -15.96
N SER A 192 0.40 13.57 -15.97
CA SER A 192 1.00 14.27 -14.81
C SER A 192 2.15 13.48 -14.17
N PRO A 193 3.24 13.20 -14.90
CA PRO A 193 4.31 12.28 -14.49
C PRO A 193 4.97 12.64 -13.15
N ASP A 194 5.12 13.94 -12.88
CA ASP A 194 5.85 14.46 -11.71
C ASP A 194 4.98 14.58 -10.45
N ASN A 195 3.66 14.42 -10.58
CA ASN A 195 2.77 14.48 -9.42
C ASN A 195 3.05 13.30 -8.47
N GLY A 196 3.16 13.61 -7.18
CA GLY A 196 3.26 12.59 -6.13
C GLY A 196 2.00 11.73 -6.05
N CYS A 197 2.16 10.45 -5.78
CA CYS A 197 1.04 9.54 -5.58
C CYS A 197 0.65 9.43 -4.10
N THR A 198 -0.65 9.33 -3.86
CA THR A 198 -1.17 8.92 -2.55
C THR A 198 -1.15 7.40 -2.39
N ARG A 199 -1.30 6.93 -1.15
CA ARG A 199 -1.40 5.49 -0.84
C ARG A 199 -2.59 4.84 -1.57
N ALA A 200 -3.72 5.53 -1.64
CA ALA A 200 -4.91 5.05 -2.36
C ALA A 200 -4.63 4.87 -3.86
N GLN A 201 -3.95 5.83 -4.48
CA GLN A 201 -3.59 5.74 -5.90
C GLN A 201 -2.64 4.57 -6.18
N ILE A 202 -1.60 4.41 -5.38
CA ILE A 202 -0.62 3.31 -5.55
C ILE A 202 -1.29 1.95 -5.40
N VAL A 203 -2.11 1.75 -4.36
CA VAL A 203 -2.80 0.47 -4.16
C VAL A 203 -3.80 0.20 -5.28
N THR A 204 -4.45 1.25 -5.81
CA THR A 204 -5.35 1.12 -6.97
C THR A 204 -4.58 0.72 -8.24
N PHE A 205 -3.43 1.32 -8.51
CA PHE A 205 -2.58 0.93 -9.64
C PHE A 205 -2.12 -0.53 -9.52
N LEU A 206 -1.66 -0.91 -8.34
CA LEU A 206 -1.24 -2.27 -8.05
C LEU A 206 -2.38 -3.28 -8.25
N PHE A 207 -3.55 -3.01 -7.68
CA PHE A 207 -4.74 -3.84 -7.82
C PHE A 207 -5.10 -4.06 -9.29
N ARG A 208 -5.19 -2.99 -10.07
CA ARG A 208 -5.52 -3.07 -11.49
C ARG A 208 -4.46 -3.83 -12.29
N ALA A 209 -3.18 -3.63 -12.00
CA ALA A 209 -2.09 -4.36 -12.65
C ALA A 209 -2.12 -5.87 -12.36
N TYR A 210 -2.62 -6.28 -11.20
CA TYR A 210 -2.76 -7.69 -10.85
C TYR A 210 -4.08 -8.33 -11.35
N GLN A 211 -5.14 -7.55 -11.53
CA GLN A 211 -6.44 -8.05 -12.03
C GLN A 211 -6.44 -8.31 -13.55
N GLY A 212 -5.55 -7.67 -14.29
CA GLY A 212 -5.36 -7.88 -15.73
C GLY A 212 -4.57 -9.15 -16.08
N LYS A 213 -4.24 -10.00 -15.09
CA LYS A 213 -3.47 -11.24 -15.27
C LYS A 213 -4.31 -12.48 -15.08
#